data_948ae6c7ebe2d16eadab0a42fa80518c
#
_entry.id   948ae6c7ebe2d16eadab0a42fa80518c
#
_cell.length_a   1.000
_cell.length_b   1.000
_cell.length_c   1.000
_cell.angle_alpha   90.00
_cell.angle_beta   90.00
_cell.angle_gamma   90.00
#
_symmetry.space_group_name_H-M   'P 1'
#
loop_
_entity.id
_entity.type
_entity.pdbx_description
1 polymer ?
#
loop_
_entity_poly.entity_id
_entity_poly.type
_entity_poly.pdbx_seq_one_letter_code
_entity_poly.pdbx_strand_id
1 'polypeptide(L)' 'MARFKQGDRVRVLSPADTIFAGTNGIIEDVKLHPRSITVLDSYTVVFSWGEKQTFWDAQLEPFSEQSRKTS' A
#
# COMPACT_ATOMS: atom_id res chain seq x y z
N MET A 1 13.22 1.93 7.74
CA MET A 1 13.13 2.19 6.33
C MET A 1 11.80 1.70 5.80
N ALA A 2 11.13 2.51 5.01
CA ALA A 2 9.81 2.13 4.51
C ALA A 2 9.92 1.12 3.38
N ARG A 3 8.96 0.22 3.30
CA ARG A 3 8.90 -0.74 2.20
C ARG A 3 8.45 -0.07 0.91
N PHE A 4 7.69 1.00 1.01
CA PHE A 4 7.12 1.66 -0.15
C PHE A 4 7.49 3.13 -0.14
N LYS A 5 7.40 3.76 -1.28
CA LYS A 5 7.67 5.19 -1.38
C LYS A 5 6.58 5.82 -2.24
N GLN A 6 6.55 7.13 -2.24
CA GLN A 6 5.58 7.88 -3.03
C GLN A 6 5.67 7.45 -4.49
N GLY A 7 4.56 7.19 -5.09
CA GLY A 7 4.48 6.75 -6.47
C GLY A 7 4.45 5.25 -6.67
N ASP A 8 4.72 4.48 -5.62
CA ASP A 8 4.70 3.02 -5.75
C ASP A 8 3.27 2.53 -5.87
N ARG A 9 3.09 1.46 -6.62
CA ARG A 9 1.81 0.79 -6.72
C ARG A 9 1.71 -0.29 -5.68
N VAL A 10 0.58 -0.36 -5.02
CA VAL A 10 0.35 -1.35 -3.97
C VAL A 10 -1.03 -1.96 -4.11
N ARG A 11 -1.21 -3.09 -3.46
CA ARG A 11 -2.52 -3.73 -3.37
C ARG A 11 -2.88 -3.84 -1.90
N VAL A 12 -4.13 -3.55 -1.57
CA VAL A 12 -4.63 -3.69 -0.21
C VAL A 12 -4.91 -5.17 0.02
N LEU A 13 -4.34 -5.72 1.10
CA LEU A 13 -4.46 -7.14 1.38
C LEU A 13 -5.87 -7.51 1.83
N SER A 14 -6.27 -8.72 1.44
CA SER A 14 -7.57 -9.23 1.80
C SER A 14 -7.85 -9.26 3.28
N PRO A 15 -6.89 -9.52 4.15
CA PRO A 15 -7.16 -9.53 5.58
C PRO A 15 -7.51 -8.16 6.15
N ALA A 16 -7.24 -7.09 5.41
CA ALA A 16 -7.61 -5.78 5.89
C ALA A 16 -9.12 -5.71 5.99
N ASP A 17 -9.61 -5.20 7.10
CA ASP A 17 -11.04 -5.18 7.34
C ASP A 17 -11.60 -3.94 6.67
N THR A 18 -11.76 -3.99 5.37
CA THR A 18 -12.18 -2.85 4.62
C THR A 18 -12.73 -3.26 3.27
N ILE A 19 -13.57 -2.41 2.70
CA ILE A 19 -14.08 -2.63 1.37
C ILE A 19 -13.00 -2.46 0.33
N PHE A 20 -11.84 -1.97 0.70
CA PHE A 20 -10.76 -1.77 -0.25
C PHE A 20 -9.89 -3.00 -0.41
N ALA A 21 -10.14 -4.06 0.35
CA ALA A 21 -9.32 -5.26 0.26
C ALA A 21 -9.29 -5.77 -1.17
N GLY A 22 -8.11 -6.08 -1.66
CA GLY A 22 -7.92 -6.57 -3.02
C GLY A 22 -7.83 -5.47 -4.07
N THR A 23 -7.96 -4.21 -3.66
CA THR A 23 -7.94 -3.08 -4.58
C THR A 23 -6.52 -2.55 -4.73
N ASN A 24 -6.18 -2.06 -5.90
CA ASN A 24 -4.87 -1.48 -6.15
C ASN A 24 -4.92 0.03 -6.02
N GLY A 25 -3.82 0.61 -5.61
CA GLY A 25 -3.71 2.07 -5.55
C GLY A 25 -2.27 2.50 -5.63
N ILE A 26 -2.05 3.80 -5.50
CA ILE A 26 -0.71 4.39 -5.58
C ILE A 26 -0.42 5.12 -4.29
N ILE A 27 0.79 4.94 -3.78
CA ILE A 27 1.21 5.61 -2.56
C ILE A 27 1.33 7.10 -2.83
N GLU A 28 0.59 7.89 -2.09
CA GLU A 28 0.67 9.33 -2.21
C GLU A 28 1.57 9.91 -1.11
N ASP A 29 1.53 9.33 0.06
CA ASP A 29 2.29 9.85 1.18
C ASP A 29 2.76 8.70 2.06
N VAL A 30 3.88 8.90 2.73
CA VAL A 30 4.48 7.90 3.59
C VAL A 30 4.70 8.53 4.96
N LYS A 31 4.21 7.88 6.01
CA LYS A 31 4.41 8.35 7.35
C LYS A 31 5.17 7.29 8.12
N LEU A 32 6.43 7.55 8.39
CA LEU A 32 7.29 6.59 9.06
C LEU A 32 7.07 6.63 10.55
N HIS A 33 7.15 5.47 11.18
CA HIS A 33 7.05 5.41 12.63
C HIS A 33 8.31 6.02 13.24
N PRO A 34 8.17 6.85 14.27
CA PRO A 34 9.33 7.57 14.84
C PRO A 34 10.44 6.65 15.35
N ARG A 35 10.12 5.42 15.69
CA ARG A 35 11.13 4.49 16.17
C ARG A 35 11.59 3.54 15.10
N SER A 36 11.29 3.83 13.87
CA SER A 36 11.72 3.00 12.74
C SER A 36 11.17 1.59 12.79
N ILE A 37 9.98 1.43 13.36
CA ILE A 37 9.32 0.13 13.37
C ILE A 37 8.50 0.04 12.11
N THR A 38 9.01 -0.68 11.13
CA THR A 38 8.43 -0.72 9.78
C THR A 38 6.98 -1.13 9.77
N VAL A 39 6.60 -2.12 10.55
CA VAL A 39 5.21 -2.57 10.54
C VAL A 39 4.23 -1.52 11.03
N LEU A 40 4.74 -0.47 11.68
CA LEU A 40 3.90 0.61 12.16
C LEU A 40 3.98 1.84 11.28
N ASP A 41 4.68 1.75 10.15
CA ASP A 41 4.64 2.82 9.16
C ASP A 41 3.26 2.82 8.53
N SER A 42 2.80 3.99 8.12
CA SER A 42 1.51 4.06 7.45
C SER A 42 1.67 4.75 6.10
N TYR A 43 0.73 4.48 5.22
CA TYR A 43 0.80 4.98 3.86
C TYR A 43 -0.57 5.48 3.43
N THR A 44 -0.58 6.64 2.78
CA THR A 44 -1.81 7.12 2.18
C THR A 44 -1.85 6.63 0.74
N VAL A 45 -2.89 5.90 0.41
CA VAL A 45 -3.06 5.29 -0.90
C VAL A 45 -4.19 5.99 -1.63
N VAL A 46 -3.95 6.35 -2.88
CA VAL A 46 -4.96 6.97 -3.73
C VAL A 46 -5.45 5.93 -4.71
N PHE A 47 -6.73 5.73 -4.78
CA PHE A 47 -7.33 4.76 -5.69
C PHE A 47 -7.72 5.43 -7.01
N SER A 48 -7.99 4.63 -8.02
CA SER A 48 -8.24 5.14 -9.36
C SER A 48 -9.45 6.08 -9.44
N TRP A 49 -10.38 5.96 -8.51
CA TRP A 49 -11.55 6.83 -8.49
C TRP A 49 -11.33 8.08 -7.63
N GLY A 50 -10.09 8.30 -7.17
CA GLY A 50 -9.74 9.54 -6.48
C GLY A 50 -9.85 9.51 -4.98
N GLU A 51 -10.35 8.44 -4.41
CA GLU A 51 -10.46 8.33 -2.97
C GLU A 51 -9.11 8.04 -2.35
N LYS A 52 -8.86 8.57 -1.16
CA LYS A 52 -7.61 8.36 -0.44
C LYS A 52 -7.90 7.69 0.87
N GLN A 53 -7.09 6.72 1.23
CA GLN A 53 -7.22 6.03 2.50
C GLN A 53 -5.83 5.74 3.04
N THR A 54 -5.72 5.64 4.36
CA THR A 54 -4.45 5.35 5.01
C THR A 54 -4.45 3.91 5.49
N PHE A 55 -3.36 3.21 5.24
CA PHE A 55 -3.20 1.82 5.64
C PHE A 55 -1.89 1.62 6.36
N TRP A 56 -1.84 0.60 7.21
CA TRP A 56 -0.60 0.19 7.86
C TRP A 56 0.25 -0.61 6.89
N ASP A 57 1.54 -0.66 7.15
CA ASP A 57 2.47 -1.40 6.31
C ASP A 57 2.01 -2.83 6.07
N ALA A 58 1.55 -3.49 7.11
CA ALA A 58 1.17 -4.89 7.00
C ALA A 58 -0.10 -5.11 6.20
N GLN A 59 -0.84 -4.07 5.88
CA GLN A 59 -2.07 -4.20 5.11
C GLN A 59 -1.85 -4.05 3.62
N LEU A 60 -0.60 -3.84 3.20
CA LEU A 60 -0.30 -3.58 1.80
C LEU A 60 0.76 -4.54 1.30
N GLU A 61 0.69 -4.82 0.02
CA GLU A 61 1.74 -5.59 -0.65
C GLU A 61 2.09 -4.88 -1.94
N PRO A 62 3.30 -5.09 -2.47
CA PRO A 62 3.65 -4.47 -3.73
C PRO A 62 2.74 -4.99 -4.83
N PHE A 63 2.25 -4.10 -5.66
CA PHE A 63 1.47 -4.53 -6.81
C PHE A 63 2.44 -4.85 -7.92
N SER A 64 2.45 -6.08 -8.36
CA SER A 64 3.38 -6.50 -9.38
C SER A 64 2.65 -6.99 -10.58
N GLU A 65 2.91 -6.39 -11.69
CA GLU A 65 2.36 -6.85 -12.93
C GLU A 65 3.26 -7.83 -13.60
N GLN A 66 4.47 -7.94 -13.10
CA GLN A 66 5.37 -8.83 -13.75
C GLN A 66 4.98 -10.23 -13.64
N SER A 67 4.23 -10.56 -12.66
CA SER A 67 3.87 -11.96 -12.47
C SER A 67 3.15 -12.49 -13.67
N ARG A 68 2.57 -11.62 -14.47
CA ARG A 68 1.85 -12.14 -15.60
C ARG A 68 2.69 -12.46 -16.78
N LYS A 69 3.84 -11.90 -16.79
CA LYS A 69 4.64 -12.11 -17.96
C LYS A 69 5.40 -13.32 -17.98
N THR A 70 5.40 -14.01 -16.95
CA THR A 70 6.15 -15.22 -16.93
C THR A 70 5.63 -16.20 -17.89
N SER A 71 4.55 -15.98 -18.40
CA SER A 71 4.02 -16.93 -19.36
C SER A 71 4.88 -16.99 -20.59
#